data_c4ce37c62bed577327940b22c896343a
#
_entry.id   c4ce37c62bed577327940b22c896343a
#
_cell.length_a   1.000
_cell.length_b   1.000
_cell.length_c   1.000
_cell.angle_alpha   90.00
_cell.angle_beta   90.00
_cell.angle_gamma   90.00
#
_symmetry.space_group_name_H-M   'P 1'
#
loop_
_entity.id
_entity.type
_entity.pdbx_description
1 polymer ?
#
loop_
_entity_poly.entity_id
_entity_poly.type
_entity_poly.pdbx_seq_one_letter_code
_entity_poly.pdbx_strand_id
1 'polypeptide(L)'
;MSTKAVANLTRKELATALRKSPYHTNLPIAGWDEHCGPSLYWCDYLATMHSQNIAGNGYGSSFVLSLFDKMWKKDLSQEDALEMMKKGVKEVKARLVTAPPKYIVKVIDKDGTRTVAEL
;
A
#
# COMPACT_ATOMS: atom_id res chain seq x y z
N MET A 1 -12.71 -4.41 -14.27
CA MET A 1 -12.70 -3.05 -13.68
C MET A 1 -11.24 -2.67 -13.44
N SER A 2 -10.81 -1.47 -13.86
CA SER A 2 -9.42 -1.02 -13.65
C SER A 2 -9.16 -0.68 -12.18
N THR A 3 -7.90 -0.72 -11.77
CA THR A 3 -7.48 -0.30 -10.42
C THR A 3 -7.92 1.13 -10.12
N LYS A 4 -7.81 2.03 -11.10
CA LYS A 4 -8.30 3.42 -10.98
C LYS A 4 -9.81 3.48 -10.77
N ALA A 5 -10.58 2.65 -11.44
CA ALA A 5 -12.03 2.61 -11.26
C ALA A 5 -12.41 2.11 -9.86
N VAL A 6 -11.73 1.09 -9.34
CA VAL A 6 -11.89 0.61 -7.95
C VAL A 6 -11.55 1.71 -6.95
N ALA A 7 -10.43 2.41 -7.15
CA ALA A 7 -10.01 3.51 -6.29
C ALA A 7 -11.06 4.65 -6.27
N ASN A 8 -11.60 5.02 -7.43
CA ASN A 8 -12.66 6.04 -7.51
C ASN A 8 -13.98 5.57 -6.88
N LEU A 9 -14.35 4.30 -7.02
CA LEU A 9 -15.52 3.75 -6.36
C LEU A 9 -15.36 3.78 -4.83
N THR A 10 -14.22 3.37 -4.33
CA THR A 10 -13.87 3.43 -2.90
C THR A 10 -13.94 4.87 -2.38
N ARG A 11 -13.33 5.81 -3.12
CA ARG A 11 -13.38 7.23 -2.78
C ARG A 11 -14.81 7.76 -2.71
N LYS A 12 -15.66 7.40 -3.68
CA LYS A 12 -17.08 7.79 -3.70
C LYS A 12 -17.82 7.28 -2.48
N GLU A 13 -17.60 6.03 -2.11
CA GLU A 13 -18.22 5.41 -0.92
C GLU A 13 -17.79 6.13 0.37
N LEU A 14 -16.50 6.40 0.53
CA LEU A 14 -15.98 7.16 1.66
C LEU A 14 -16.55 8.59 1.73
N ALA A 15 -16.62 9.28 0.59
CA ALA A 15 -17.17 10.62 0.51
C ALA A 15 -18.66 10.67 0.87
N THR A 16 -19.43 9.69 0.43
CA THR A 16 -20.86 9.57 0.72
C THR A 16 -21.12 9.33 2.21
N ALA A 17 -20.30 8.52 2.85
CA ALA A 17 -20.42 8.18 4.26
C ALA A 17 -19.93 9.31 5.20
N LEU A 18 -19.03 10.18 4.75
CA LEU A 18 -18.24 11.09 5.59
C LEU A 18 -19.07 11.95 6.56
N ARG A 19 -20.18 12.50 6.12
CA ARG A 19 -21.01 13.41 6.93
C ARG A 19 -22.16 12.72 7.67
N LYS A 20 -22.31 11.41 7.50
CA LYS A 20 -23.39 10.64 8.15
C LYS A 20 -22.81 9.66 9.15
N SER A 21 -22.16 8.64 8.63
CA SER A 21 -21.51 7.58 9.41
C SER A 21 -20.17 7.27 8.74
N PRO A 22 -19.10 8.03 9.05
CA PRO A 22 -17.82 7.91 8.35
C PRO A 22 -17.14 6.57 8.66
N TYR A 23 -16.49 6.01 7.64
CA TYR A 23 -15.55 4.93 7.83
C TYR A 23 -14.22 5.50 8.32
N HIS A 24 -13.82 5.19 9.54
CA HIS A 24 -12.52 5.61 10.10
C HIS A 24 -11.40 4.72 9.58
N THR A 25 -11.15 4.77 8.27
CA THR A 25 -10.15 3.91 7.62
C THR A 25 -9.41 4.66 6.52
N ASN A 26 -8.13 4.32 6.37
CA ASN A 26 -7.30 4.76 5.26
C ASN A 26 -6.89 3.51 4.47
N LEU A 27 -6.96 3.59 3.16
CA LEU A 27 -6.83 2.43 2.29
C LEU A 27 -5.75 2.65 1.22
N PRO A 28 -4.64 1.90 1.26
CA PRO A 28 -3.81 1.70 0.09
C PRO A 28 -4.52 0.72 -0.86
N ILE A 29 -4.67 1.10 -2.12
CA ILE A 29 -5.32 0.31 -3.16
C ILE A 29 -4.29 0.07 -4.25
N ALA A 30 -3.84 -1.17 -4.37
CA ALA A 30 -2.86 -1.59 -5.36
C ALA A 30 -3.50 -2.51 -6.40
N GLY A 31 -3.07 -2.40 -7.63
CA GLY A 31 -3.53 -3.26 -8.70
C GLY A 31 -2.62 -3.25 -9.92
N TRP A 32 -2.90 -4.14 -10.83
CA TRP A 32 -2.27 -4.22 -12.14
C TRP A 32 -3.33 -4.23 -13.24
N ASP A 33 -3.15 -3.41 -14.24
CA ASP A 33 -4.06 -3.31 -15.40
C ASP A 33 -3.26 -3.54 -16.69
N GLU A 34 -3.85 -4.28 -17.62
CA GLU A 34 -3.20 -4.68 -18.87
C GLU A 34 -2.65 -3.50 -19.69
N HIS A 35 -3.36 -2.37 -19.72
CA HIS A 35 -2.98 -1.20 -20.50
C HIS A 35 -2.14 -0.17 -19.73
N CYS A 36 -2.25 -0.15 -18.42
CA CYS A 36 -1.61 0.86 -17.56
C CYS A 36 -0.47 0.30 -16.70
N GLY A 37 -0.38 -1.04 -16.59
CA GLY A 37 0.57 -1.68 -15.69
C GLY A 37 0.21 -1.53 -14.21
N PRO A 38 1.18 -1.58 -13.31
CA PRO A 38 0.97 -1.48 -11.88
C PRO A 38 0.58 -0.06 -11.46
N SER A 39 -0.32 0.04 -10.50
CA SER A 39 -0.71 1.31 -9.90
C SER A 39 -0.99 1.16 -8.41
N LEU A 40 -0.73 2.22 -7.67
CA LEU A 40 -0.98 2.32 -6.24
C LEU A 40 -1.67 3.65 -5.94
N TYR A 41 -2.82 3.57 -5.28
CA TYR A 41 -3.59 4.71 -4.81
C TYR A 41 -3.64 4.71 -3.29
N TRP A 42 -3.57 5.89 -2.72
CA TRP A 42 -3.86 6.13 -1.32
C TRP A 42 -5.19 6.84 -1.22
N CYS A 43 -6.10 6.33 -0.41
CA CYS A 43 -7.38 6.97 -0.13
C CYS A 43 -7.59 7.05 1.38
N ASP A 44 -7.76 8.25 1.91
CA ASP A 44 -8.03 8.45 3.33
C ASP A 44 -9.54 8.45 3.64
N TYR A 45 -9.88 8.46 4.92
CA TYR A 45 -11.28 8.47 5.36
C TYR A 45 -12.04 9.74 4.98
N LEU A 46 -11.35 10.83 4.65
CA LEU A 46 -11.91 12.08 4.14
C LEU A 46 -12.17 12.03 2.62
N ALA A 47 -11.96 10.90 1.99
CA ALA A 47 -12.05 10.69 0.55
C ALA A 47 -11.03 11.48 -0.28
N THR A 48 -9.89 11.83 0.31
CA THR A 48 -8.74 12.36 -0.41
C THR A 48 -8.00 11.20 -1.06
N MET A 49 -7.75 11.28 -2.36
CA MET A 49 -7.11 10.20 -3.11
C MET A 49 -5.92 10.71 -3.92
N HIS A 50 -4.81 9.99 -3.83
CA HIS A 50 -3.58 10.24 -4.59
C HIS A 50 -3.03 8.97 -5.21
N SER A 51 -2.47 9.08 -6.40
CA SER A 51 -1.59 8.05 -6.97
C SER A 51 -0.19 8.22 -6.38
N GLN A 52 0.40 7.13 -5.90
CA GLN A 52 1.70 7.14 -5.22
C GLN A 52 2.54 5.93 -5.66
N ASN A 53 3.85 6.02 -5.44
CA ASN A 53 4.76 4.90 -5.67
C ASN A 53 4.95 4.04 -4.42
N ILE A 54 4.80 4.64 -3.26
CA ILE A 54 4.84 3.99 -1.96
C ILE A 54 3.69 4.50 -1.10
N ALA A 55 3.11 3.63 -0.30
CA ALA A 55 2.07 3.99 0.65
C ALA A 55 2.22 3.15 1.92
N GLY A 56 1.73 3.66 3.03
CA GLY A 56 1.72 2.95 4.29
C GLY A 56 0.60 3.44 5.19
N ASN A 57 0.06 2.56 5.99
CA ASN A 57 -0.96 2.87 6.98
C ASN A 57 -0.57 2.33 8.36
N GLY A 58 -1.05 2.99 9.40
CA GLY A 58 -0.82 2.62 10.79
C GLY A 58 0.50 3.17 11.34
N TYR A 59 0.75 2.88 12.61
CA TYR A 59 1.91 3.42 13.35
C TYR A 59 3.26 3.00 12.75
N GLY A 60 3.35 1.79 12.19
CA GLY A 60 4.57 1.30 11.56
C GLY A 60 4.98 2.10 10.32
N SER A 61 4.04 2.73 9.63
CA SER A 61 4.32 3.51 8.41
C SER A 61 5.27 4.68 8.66
N SER A 62 5.18 5.32 9.82
CA SER A 62 6.06 6.43 10.19
C SER A 62 7.55 6.06 10.25
N PHE A 63 7.85 4.78 10.48
CA PHE A 63 9.23 4.29 10.53
C PHE A 63 9.77 3.83 9.18
N VAL A 64 8.92 3.54 8.22
CA VAL A 64 9.33 2.91 6.96
C VAL A 64 9.15 3.77 5.72
N LEU A 65 8.23 4.74 5.72
CA LEU A 65 7.96 5.55 4.53
C LEU A 65 9.19 6.31 4.03
N SER A 66 9.99 6.88 4.93
CA SER A 66 11.22 7.57 4.54
C SER A 66 12.28 6.61 3.99
N LEU A 67 12.38 5.41 4.57
CA LEU A 67 13.26 4.35 4.08
C LEU A 67 12.83 3.89 2.69
N PHE A 68 11.55 3.66 2.50
CA PHE A 68 11.00 3.23 1.21
C PHE A 68 11.15 4.32 0.14
N ASP A 69 10.93 5.57 0.48
CA ASP A 69 11.14 6.70 -0.43
C ASP A 69 12.59 6.80 -0.90
N LYS A 70 13.54 6.60 0.01
CA LYS A 70 14.97 6.56 -0.31
C LYS A 70 15.36 5.38 -1.21
N MET A 71 14.74 4.23 -1.01
CA MET A 71 15.09 2.99 -1.73
C MET A 71 14.32 2.83 -3.04
N TRP A 72 13.17 3.46 -3.16
CA TRP A 72 12.35 3.35 -4.36
C TRP A 72 13.07 3.95 -5.58
N LYS A 73 12.98 3.25 -6.68
CA LYS A 73 13.40 3.73 -7.99
C LYS A 73 12.44 3.21 -9.05
N LYS A 74 12.35 3.90 -10.18
CA LYS A 74 11.56 3.42 -11.31
C LYS A 74 12.10 2.07 -11.79
N ASP A 75 11.19 1.18 -12.18
CA ASP A 75 11.50 -0.18 -12.68
C ASP A 75 12.27 -1.05 -11.65
N LEU A 76 11.90 -0.90 -10.37
CA LEU A 76 12.43 -1.73 -9.29
C LEU A 76 12.12 -3.21 -9.56
N SER A 77 13.14 -4.09 -9.45
CA SER A 77 12.95 -5.53 -9.59
C SER A 77 12.12 -6.08 -8.41
N GLN A 78 11.48 -7.24 -8.61
CA GLN A 78 10.75 -7.91 -7.53
C GLN A 78 11.67 -8.27 -6.36
N GLU A 79 12.92 -8.68 -6.65
CA GLU A 79 13.92 -9.01 -5.62
C GLU A 79 14.31 -7.78 -4.81
N ASP A 80 14.59 -6.65 -5.47
CA ASP A 80 14.92 -5.39 -4.80
C ASP A 80 13.72 -4.89 -3.96
N ALA A 81 12.51 -5.02 -4.48
CA ALA A 81 11.29 -4.65 -3.75
C ALA A 81 11.10 -5.55 -2.51
N LEU A 82 11.37 -6.85 -2.62
CA LEU A 82 11.30 -7.77 -1.49
C LEU A 82 12.36 -7.43 -0.42
N GLU A 83 13.58 -7.11 -0.83
CA GLU A 83 14.62 -6.65 0.10
C GLU A 83 14.24 -5.32 0.78
N MET A 84 13.60 -4.41 0.05
CA MET A 84 13.04 -3.18 0.61
C MET A 84 11.99 -3.50 1.70
N MET A 85 11.08 -4.43 1.43
CA MET A 85 10.07 -4.88 2.41
C MET A 85 10.70 -5.53 3.64
N LYS A 86 11.71 -6.40 3.46
CA LYS A 86 12.45 -7.01 4.59
C LYS A 86 13.09 -5.95 5.49
N LYS A 87 13.74 -4.95 4.90
CA LYS A 87 14.33 -3.84 5.67
C LYS A 87 13.27 -3.05 6.41
N GLY A 88 12.14 -2.76 5.77
CA GLY A 88 11.02 -2.07 6.41
C GLY A 88 10.45 -2.85 7.60
N VAL A 89 10.20 -4.14 7.44
CA VAL A 89 9.73 -5.01 8.52
C VAL A 89 10.73 -5.04 9.69
N LYS A 90 12.02 -5.11 9.39
CA LYS A 90 13.08 -5.07 10.41
C LYS A 90 13.03 -3.76 11.22
N GLU A 91 12.86 -2.62 10.54
CA GLU A 91 12.74 -1.31 11.22
C GLU A 91 11.47 -1.24 12.09
N VAL A 92 10.32 -1.70 11.58
CA VAL A 92 9.09 -1.72 12.37
C VAL A 92 9.24 -2.61 13.61
N LYS A 93 9.75 -3.84 13.45
CA LYS A 93 9.98 -4.76 14.57
C LYS A 93 10.98 -4.22 15.61
N ALA A 94 11.96 -3.42 15.17
CA ALA A 94 12.95 -2.82 16.07
C ALA A 94 12.41 -1.61 16.86
N ARG A 95 11.46 -0.86 16.28
CA ARG A 95 11.04 0.45 16.83
C ARG A 95 9.62 0.45 17.39
N LEU A 96 8.73 -0.38 16.88
CA LEU A 96 7.35 -0.43 17.30
C LEU A 96 7.13 -1.57 18.29
N VAL A 97 6.83 -1.24 19.53
CA VAL A 97 6.61 -2.23 20.61
C VAL A 97 5.46 -3.20 20.27
N THR A 98 4.42 -2.70 19.60
CA THR A 98 3.24 -3.47 19.19
C THR A 98 3.35 -4.01 17.77
N ALA A 99 4.57 -4.19 17.24
CA ALA A 99 4.77 -4.71 15.90
C ALA A 99 4.13 -6.11 15.77
N PRO A 100 3.39 -6.36 14.69
CA PRO A 100 2.88 -7.70 14.42
C PRO A 100 4.02 -8.72 14.34
N PRO A 101 3.81 -9.96 14.79
CA PRO A 101 4.83 -11.01 14.74
C PRO A 101 5.15 -11.44 13.30
N LYS A 102 4.16 -11.32 12.40
CA LYS A 102 4.24 -11.79 11.01
C LYS A 102 3.75 -10.73 10.02
N TYR A 103 4.41 -10.69 8.86
CA TYR A 103 4.04 -9.86 7.72
C TYR A 103 3.96 -10.73 6.47
N ILE A 104 2.86 -10.67 5.76
CA ILE A 104 2.67 -11.39 4.50
C ILE A 104 2.96 -10.43 3.35
N VAL A 105 3.94 -10.76 2.53
CA VAL A 105 4.28 -10.01 1.32
C VAL A 105 3.58 -10.62 0.12
N LYS A 106 2.83 -9.80 -0.61
CA LYS A 106 2.14 -10.18 -1.84
C LYS A 106 2.66 -9.38 -3.01
N VAL A 107 2.72 -10.00 -4.17
CA VAL A 107 2.97 -9.37 -5.46
C VAL A 107 1.68 -9.35 -6.26
N ILE A 108 1.45 -8.24 -6.96
CA ILE A 108 0.34 -8.05 -7.88
C ILE A 108 0.94 -7.70 -9.23
N ASP A 109 0.72 -8.55 -10.23
CA ASP A 109 1.19 -8.36 -11.60
C ASP A 109 0.20 -8.92 -12.62
N LYS A 110 0.64 -9.07 -13.88
CA LYS A 110 -0.19 -9.61 -14.97
C LYS A 110 -0.76 -11.00 -14.70
N ASP A 111 -0.08 -11.80 -13.87
CA ASP A 111 -0.48 -13.16 -13.52
C ASP A 111 -1.38 -13.23 -12.27
N GLY A 112 -1.76 -12.06 -11.74
CA GLY A 112 -2.65 -11.90 -10.59
C GLY A 112 -1.92 -11.60 -9.28
N THR A 113 -2.58 -11.91 -8.18
CA THR A 113 -2.05 -11.66 -6.82
C THR A 113 -1.55 -12.97 -6.21
N ARG A 114 -0.32 -12.97 -5.71
CA ARG A 114 0.26 -14.13 -5.03
C ARG A 114 1.11 -13.74 -3.83
N THR A 115 1.14 -14.60 -2.82
CA THR A 115 2.05 -14.47 -1.68
C THR A 115 3.46 -14.92 -2.10
N VAL A 116 4.46 -14.08 -1.82
CA VAL A 116 5.87 -14.34 -2.17
C VAL A 116 6.78 -14.52 -0.97
N ALA A 117 6.38 -14.01 0.19
CA ALA A 117 7.14 -14.18 1.43
C ALA A 117 6.26 -14.02 2.66
N GLU A 118 6.71 -14.62 3.76
CA GLU A 118 6.28 -14.35 5.13
C GLU A 118 7.51 -13.88 5.92
N LEU A 119 7.43 -12.71 6.57
CA LEU A 119 8.55 -12.03 7.23
C LEU A 119 8.31 -11.89 8.74
#